data_a490120887c1588aed2979a99593c766
#
_entry.id   a490120887c1588aed2979a99593c766
#
_cell.length_a   1.000
_cell.length_b   1.000
_cell.length_c   1.000
_cell.angle_alpha   90.00
_cell.angle_beta   90.00
_cell.angle_gamma   90.00
#
_symmetry.space_group_name_H-M   'P 1'
#
loop_
_entity.id
_entity.type
_entity.pdbx_description
1 polymer ?
#
loop_
_entity_poly.entity_id
_entity_poly.type
_entity_poly.pdbx_seq_one_letter_code
_entity_poly.pdbx_strand_id
1 'polypeptide(L)'
;MKNSWLRLTGGVLALILFAGCASTPEPAPAEGPWTPSELSFALSGNDPVEGFNRSMFAVTDFGMEYVVDPLGRVYTSILPRPAIEKFNNLCVNLEFPARAFSCLGRAEFGGAWDELCRFLINTTVGIAGLFDPAGAWFDIYSTESDFGQMFAAWGIGPGCTFILPFMASLNVRDGVGSIFDMAFDIKTYIPYAGYATALNRMVVAHRAYEKAVAGSADRYKTYHEMMLLRRQLQLKMYFYNALNAAAEARKAGIRP
;
A
#
# COMPACT_ATOMS: atom_id res chain seq x y z
N MET A 1 -27.27 -29.23 -12.14
CA MET A 1 -27.41 -28.06 -11.25
C MET A 1 -26.07 -27.57 -10.65
N LYS A 2 -24.90 -27.78 -11.31
CA LYS A 2 -23.58 -27.48 -10.70
C LYS A 2 -22.91 -26.18 -11.17
N ASN A 3 -23.47 -25.46 -12.14
CA ASN A 3 -22.78 -24.30 -12.75
C ASN A 3 -23.50 -22.95 -12.59
N SER A 4 -24.58 -22.86 -11.83
CA SER A 4 -25.32 -21.61 -11.63
C SER A 4 -24.62 -20.65 -10.63
N TRP A 5 -23.97 -21.19 -9.62
CA TRP A 5 -23.26 -20.40 -8.61
C TRP A 5 -22.00 -19.71 -9.14
N LEU A 6 -21.24 -20.40 -10.02
CA LEU A 6 -20.07 -19.82 -10.68
C LEU A 6 -20.43 -18.68 -11.64
N ARG A 7 -21.62 -18.73 -12.25
CA ARG A 7 -22.10 -17.65 -13.12
C ARG A 7 -22.61 -16.45 -12.34
N LEU A 8 -23.21 -16.68 -11.16
CA LEU A 8 -23.66 -15.60 -10.27
C LEU A 8 -22.47 -14.89 -9.60
N THR A 9 -21.48 -15.61 -9.12
CA THR A 9 -20.28 -15.03 -8.53
C THR A 9 -19.43 -14.28 -9.55
N GLY A 10 -19.30 -14.82 -10.78
CA GLY A 10 -18.63 -14.13 -11.87
C GLY A 10 -19.36 -12.85 -12.33
N GLY A 11 -20.69 -12.87 -12.35
CA GLY A 11 -21.52 -11.71 -12.70
C GLY A 11 -21.46 -10.59 -11.66
N VAL A 12 -21.44 -10.92 -10.37
CA VAL A 12 -21.30 -9.94 -9.28
C VAL A 12 -19.90 -9.34 -9.26
N LEU A 13 -18.86 -10.15 -9.48
CA LEU A 13 -17.49 -9.66 -9.57
C LEU A 13 -17.29 -8.74 -10.78
N ALA A 14 -17.88 -9.08 -11.94
CA ALA A 14 -17.87 -8.24 -13.13
C ALA A 14 -18.63 -6.91 -12.92
N LEU A 15 -19.77 -6.92 -12.23
CA LEU A 15 -20.53 -5.71 -11.90
C LEU A 15 -19.76 -4.79 -10.94
N ILE A 16 -19.03 -5.35 -9.97
CA ILE A 16 -18.17 -4.57 -9.06
C ILE A 16 -16.99 -3.95 -9.83
N LEU A 17 -16.40 -4.69 -10.75
CA LEU A 17 -15.32 -4.18 -11.60
C LEU A 17 -15.81 -3.07 -12.57
N PHE A 18 -17.02 -3.21 -13.13
CA PHE A 18 -17.61 -2.18 -13.99
C PHE A 18 -18.08 -0.94 -13.22
N ALA A 19 -18.54 -1.06 -11.98
CA ALA A 19 -18.85 0.10 -11.13
C ALA A 19 -17.59 0.93 -10.80
N GLY A 20 -16.43 0.30 -10.71
CA GLY A 20 -15.13 0.99 -10.55
C GLY A 20 -14.71 1.80 -11.78
N CYS A 21 -15.13 1.40 -12.99
CA CYS A 21 -14.83 2.12 -14.23
C CYS A 21 -15.66 3.41 -14.45
N ALA A 22 -16.71 3.63 -13.66
CA ALA A 22 -17.54 4.84 -13.74
C ALA A 22 -17.05 5.97 -12.82
N SER A 23 -15.95 5.78 -12.09
CA SER A 23 -15.34 6.87 -11.34
C SER A 23 -14.72 7.88 -12.30
N THR A 24 -14.99 9.18 -12.07
CA THR A 24 -14.33 10.27 -12.79
C THR A 24 -12.82 10.06 -12.79
N PRO A 25 -12.12 10.27 -13.93
CA PRO A 25 -10.67 10.20 -13.96
C PRO A 25 -10.10 11.06 -12.86
N GLU A 26 -9.18 10.48 -12.07
CA GLU A 26 -8.48 11.22 -11.04
C GLU A 26 -7.71 12.36 -11.73
N PRO A 27 -7.91 13.63 -11.35
CA PRO A 27 -7.20 14.74 -12.00
C PRO A 27 -5.70 14.52 -11.81
N ALA A 28 -4.95 14.73 -12.88
CA ALA A 28 -3.49 14.66 -12.81
C ALA A 28 -2.99 15.57 -11.67
N PRO A 29 -2.15 15.07 -10.77
CA PRO A 29 -1.70 15.86 -9.62
C PRO A 29 -0.97 17.11 -10.11
N ALA A 30 -1.35 18.26 -9.57
CA ALA A 30 -0.68 19.51 -9.87
C ALA A 30 0.77 19.50 -9.37
N GLU A 31 1.66 20.15 -10.10
CA GLU A 31 3.05 20.35 -9.69
C GLU A 31 3.09 21.23 -8.44
N GLY A 32 3.75 20.77 -7.38
CA GLY A 32 3.96 21.55 -6.16
C GLY A 32 3.21 21.07 -4.91
N PRO A 33 3.22 21.85 -3.82
CA PRO A 33 2.50 21.52 -2.60
C PRO A 33 0.98 21.52 -2.83
N TRP A 34 0.27 20.71 -2.04
CA TRP A 34 -1.20 20.63 -2.13
C TRP A 34 -1.83 21.98 -1.85
N THR A 35 -2.71 22.43 -2.75
CA THR A 35 -3.60 23.55 -2.46
C THR A 35 -4.70 23.10 -1.47
N PRO A 36 -5.28 24.01 -0.67
CA PRO A 36 -6.39 23.66 0.23
C PRO A 36 -7.57 22.99 -0.50
N SER A 37 -7.84 23.34 -1.74
CA SER A 37 -8.89 22.72 -2.55
C SER A 37 -8.55 21.30 -2.99
N GLU A 38 -7.31 21.03 -3.40
CA GLU A 38 -6.84 19.68 -3.72
C GLU A 38 -6.85 18.77 -2.50
N LEU A 39 -6.41 19.31 -1.36
CA LEU A 39 -6.43 18.56 -0.09
C LEU A 39 -7.88 18.25 0.32
N SER A 40 -8.79 19.20 0.24
CA SER A 40 -10.21 18.97 0.55
C SER A 40 -10.84 17.95 -0.40
N PHE A 41 -10.51 18.00 -1.69
CA PHE A 41 -10.95 17.00 -2.67
C PHE A 41 -10.37 15.61 -2.37
N ALA A 42 -9.08 15.52 -2.06
CA ALA A 42 -8.43 14.26 -1.69
C ALA A 42 -9.04 13.62 -0.42
N LEU A 43 -9.45 14.47 0.54
CA LEU A 43 -10.08 14.03 1.79
C LEU A 43 -11.59 13.81 1.66
N SER A 44 -12.25 14.34 0.62
CA SER A 44 -13.69 14.16 0.36
C SER A 44 -14.03 12.81 -0.27
N GLY A 45 -13.19 11.81 -0.08
CA GLY A 45 -13.35 10.48 -0.66
C GLY A 45 -14.79 9.98 -0.60
N ASN A 46 -15.30 9.52 -1.74
CA ASN A 46 -16.65 9.01 -1.85
C ASN A 46 -16.77 7.70 -1.05
N ASP A 47 -17.45 7.77 0.09
CA ASP A 47 -17.73 6.61 0.95
C ASP A 47 -19.23 6.24 0.90
N PRO A 48 -19.69 5.66 -0.20
CA PRO A 48 -21.11 5.30 -0.37
C PRO A 48 -21.58 4.20 0.58
N VAL A 49 -20.64 3.51 1.22
CA VAL A 49 -20.89 2.39 2.16
C VAL A 49 -20.41 2.73 3.58
N GLU A 50 -20.47 4.00 3.98
CA GLU A 50 -19.97 4.48 5.28
C GLU A 50 -20.48 3.63 6.47
N GLY A 51 -21.76 3.25 6.48
CA GLY A 51 -22.32 2.44 7.56
C GLY A 51 -21.63 1.06 7.68
N PHE A 52 -21.32 0.41 6.57
CA PHE A 52 -20.55 -0.82 6.53
C PHE A 52 -19.10 -0.57 6.99
N ASN A 53 -18.46 0.46 6.44
CA ASN A 53 -17.07 0.80 6.77
C ASN A 53 -16.89 1.15 8.25
N ARG A 54 -17.82 1.88 8.86
CA ARG A 54 -17.82 2.16 10.30
C ARG A 54 -17.93 0.89 11.14
N SER A 55 -18.78 -0.06 10.72
CA SER A 55 -18.93 -1.34 11.41
C SER A 55 -17.65 -2.18 11.33
N MET A 56 -17.01 -2.24 10.17
CA MET A 56 -15.75 -2.95 9.97
C MET A 56 -14.59 -2.28 10.69
N PHE A 57 -14.57 -0.93 10.70
CA PHE A 57 -13.61 -0.16 11.49
C PHE A 57 -13.77 -0.45 13.01
N ALA A 58 -14.99 -0.50 13.51
CA ALA A 58 -15.23 -0.80 14.92
C ALA A 58 -14.67 -2.18 15.32
N VAL A 59 -14.76 -3.18 14.43
CA VAL A 59 -14.13 -4.50 14.64
C VAL A 59 -12.61 -4.37 14.66
N THR A 60 -12.04 -3.56 13.77
CA THR A 60 -10.60 -3.30 13.73
C THR A 60 -10.15 -2.58 15.00
N ASP A 61 -10.83 -1.51 15.38
CA ASP A 61 -10.50 -0.69 16.55
C ASP A 61 -10.54 -1.51 17.85
N PHE A 62 -11.62 -2.30 18.01
CA PHE A 62 -11.71 -3.25 19.11
C PHE A 62 -10.56 -4.26 19.12
N GLY A 63 -10.27 -4.85 17.97
CA GLY A 63 -9.17 -5.82 17.86
C GLY A 63 -7.79 -5.21 18.08
N MET A 64 -7.58 -3.97 17.64
CA MET A 64 -6.33 -3.23 17.90
C MET A 64 -6.14 -2.98 19.39
N GLU A 65 -7.18 -2.57 20.11
CA GLU A 65 -7.12 -2.27 21.53
C GLU A 65 -7.01 -3.53 22.41
N TYR A 66 -7.86 -4.53 22.16
CA TYR A 66 -8.00 -5.70 23.05
C TYR A 66 -7.16 -6.91 22.65
N VAL A 67 -6.66 -6.97 21.41
CA VAL A 67 -5.86 -8.10 20.91
C VAL A 67 -4.46 -7.65 20.54
N VAL A 68 -4.33 -6.65 19.64
CA VAL A 68 -3.01 -6.27 19.09
C VAL A 68 -2.15 -5.56 20.15
N ASP A 69 -2.72 -4.66 20.97
CA ASP A 69 -1.96 -3.97 22.01
C ASP A 69 -1.39 -4.93 23.07
N PRO A 70 -2.16 -5.83 23.71
CA PRO A 70 -1.57 -6.77 24.65
C PRO A 70 -0.56 -7.74 24.00
N LEU A 71 -0.85 -8.26 22.80
CA LEU A 71 0.11 -9.08 22.06
C LEU A 71 1.38 -8.31 21.70
N GLY A 72 1.23 -7.04 21.32
CA GLY A 72 2.34 -6.15 21.01
C GLY A 72 3.25 -5.87 22.21
N ARG A 73 2.67 -5.72 23.41
CA ARG A 73 3.43 -5.58 24.65
C ARG A 73 4.25 -6.86 24.94
N VAL A 74 3.65 -8.05 24.79
CA VAL A 74 4.35 -9.31 24.94
C VAL A 74 5.43 -9.44 23.88
N TYR A 75 5.11 -9.20 22.60
CA TYR A 75 6.06 -9.26 21.48
C TYR A 75 7.28 -8.35 21.71
N THR A 76 7.06 -7.10 22.11
CA THR A 76 8.14 -6.12 22.35
C THR A 76 8.89 -6.35 23.67
N SER A 77 8.35 -7.12 24.61
CA SER A 77 9.07 -7.53 25.81
C SER A 77 10.05 -8.69 25.56
N ILE A 78 9.73 -9.55 24.58
CA ILE A 78 10.55 -10.71 24.21
C ILE A 78 11.58 -10.31 23.15
N LEU A 79 11.17 -9.54 22.14
CA LEU A 79 12.01 -9.15 21.00
C LEU A 79 12.52 -7.72 21.15
N PRO A 80 13.83 -7.48 21.18
CA PRO A 80 14.39 -6.15 21.20
C PRO A 80 14.10 -5.43 19.87
N ARG A 81 13.95 -4.10 19.93
CA ARG A 81 13.65 -3.26 18.74
C ARG A 81 14.52 -3.57 17.51
N PRO A 82 15.87 -3.73 17.65
CA PRO A 82 16.70 -4.06 16.49
C PRO A 82 16.33 -5.40 15.83
N ALA A 83 15.84 -6.39 16.57
CA ALA A 83 15.39 -7.65 15.99
C ALA A 83 14.07 -7.48 15.19
N ILE A 84 13.15 -6.65 15.71
CA ILE A 84 11.89 -6.31 15.04
C ILE A 84 12.17 -5.57 13.73
N GLU A 85 13.09 -4.61 13.74
CA GLU A 85 13.50 -3.86 12.54
C GLU A 85 14.17 -4.76 11.51
N LYS A 86 15.09 -5.64 11.91
CA LYS A 86 15.72 -6.60 11.00
C LYS A 86 14.72 -7.57 10.39
N PHE A 87 13.76 -8.05 11.18
CA PHE A 87 12.68 -8.87 10.64
C PHE A 87 11.82 -8.10 9.63
N ASN A 88 11.53 -6.82 9.89
CA ASN A 88 10.84 -5.96 8.93
C ASN A 88 11.64 -5.80 7.63
N ASN A 89 12.96 -5.58 7.72
CA ASN A 89 13.83 -5.47 6.54
C ASN A 89 13.81 -6.74 5.69
N LEU A 90 13.87 -7.92 6.33
CA LEU A 90 13.73 -9.20 5.65
C LEU A 90 12.39 -9.30 4.92
N CYS A 91 11.29 -8.91 5.57
CA CYS A 91 9.96 -8.93 4.98
C CYS A 91 9.87 -7.99 3.75
N VAL A 92 10.40 -6.77 3.87
CA VAL A 92 10.47 -5.80 2.77
C VAL A 92 11.34 -6.34 1.63
N ASN A 93 12.45 -7.01 1.93
CA ASN A 93 13.30 -7.60 0.90
C ASN A 93 12.58 -8.70 0.10
N LEU A 94 11.76 -9.51 0.74
CA LEU A 94 10.98 -10.58 0.09
C LEU A 94 9.81 -10.05 -0.77
N GLU A 95 9.37 -8.81 -0.56
CA GLU A 95 8.33 -8.15 -1.35
C GLU A 95 8.85 -7.54 -2.67
N PHE A 96 10.17 -7.61 -2.92
CA PHE A 96 10.77 -6.96 -4.09
C PHE A 96 10.10 -7.36 -5.43
N PRO A 97 9.65 -8.63 -5.69
CA PRO A 97 9.09 -8.94 -6.99
C PRO A 97 7.81 -8.15 -7.28
N ALA A 98 6.92 -8.00 -6.30
CA ALA A 98 5.69 -7.22 -6.46
C ALA A 98 6.02 -5.77 -6.83
N ARG A 99 6.98 -5.14 -6.12
CA ARG A 99 7.39 -3.76 -6.40
C ARG A 99 8.08 -3.62 -7.76
N ALA A 100 9.01 -4.52 -8.10
CA ALA A 100 9.70 -4.49 -9.37
C ALA A 100 8.73 -4.66 -10.55
N PHE A 101 7.81 -5.61 -10.49
CA PHE A 101 6.79 -5.80 -11.52
C PHE A 101 5.82 -4.61 -11.62
N SER A 102 5.44 -4.02 -10.51
CA SER A 102 4.64 -2.78 -10.49
C SER A 102 5.38 -1.64 -11.19
N CYS A 103 6.67 -1.44 -10.92
CA CYS A 103 7.50 -0.45 -11.62
C CYS A 103 7.57 -0.73 -13.13
N LEU A 104 7.81 -1.98 -13.53
CA LEU A 104 7.83 -2.37 -14.96
C LEU A 104 6.50 -2.07 -15.65
N GLY A 105 5.38 -2.39 -14.99
CA GLY A 105 4.04 -2.13 -15.52
C GLY A 105 3.70 -0.64 -15.69
N ARG A 106 4.43 0.24 -15.00
CA ARG A 106 4.35 1.71 -15.12
C ARG A 106 5.42 2.30 -16.06
N ALA A 107 6.23 1.44 -16.72
CA ALA A 107 7.39 1.84 -17.51
C ALA A 107 8.49 2.59 -16.71
N GLU A 108 8.54 2.39 -15.38
CA GLU A 108 9.58 2.92 -14.50
C GLU A 108 10.77 1.95 -14.42
N PHE A 109 11.54 1.86 -15.50
CA PHE A 109 12.66 0.91 -15.58
C PHE A 109 13.75 1.21 -14.55
N GLY A 110 13.96 2.49 -14.19
CA GLY A 110 14.89 2.90 -13.13
C GLY A 110 14.46 2.36 -11.77
N GLY A 111 13.18 2.54 -11.38
CA GLY A 111 12.64 2.01 -10.14
C GLY A 111 12.69 0.47 -10.06
N ALA A 112 12.40 -0.21 -11.18
CA ALA A 112 12.52 -1.67 -11.26
C ALA A 112 13.97 -2.13 -11.09
N TRP A 113 14.93 -1.39 -11.66
CA TRP A 113 16.36 -1.66 -11.51
C TRP A 113 16.84 -1.43 -10.07
N ASP A 114 16.41 -0.35 -9.44
CA ASP A 114 16.72 -0.05 -8.04
C ASP A 114 16.19 -1.15 -7.10
N GLU A 115 14.96 -1.62 -7.31
CA GLU A 115 14.40 -2.74 -6.54
C GLU A 115 15.20 -4.04 -6.73
N LEU A 116 15.64 -4.34 -7.94
CA LEU A 116 16.51 -5.49 -8.22
C LEU A 116 17.88 -5.36 -7.53
N CYS A 117 18.51 -4.19 -7.64
CA CYS A 117 19.77 -3.91 -6.98
C CYS A 117 19.66 -4.02 -5.47
N ARG A 118 18.61 -3.44 -4.87
CA ARG A 118 18.32 -3.58 -3.43
C ARG A 118 18.20 -5.04 -3.03
N PHE A 119 17.40 -5.81 -3.76
CA PHE A 119 17.22 -7.23 -3.47
C PHE A 119 18.54 -7.99 -3.49
N LEU A 120 19.37 -7.80 -4.52
CA LEU A 120 20.66 -8.48 -4.64
C LEU A 120 21.63 -8.07 -3.54
N ILE A 121 21.78 -6.77 -3.27
CA ILE A 121 22.70 -6.25 -2.24
C ILE A 121 22.24 -6.71 -0.85
N ASN A 122 20.96 -6.54 -0.54
CA ASN A 122 20.43 -6.88 0.78
C ASN A 122 20.38 -8.38 1.01
N THR A 123 20.18 -9.20 -0.03
CA THR A 123 20.21 -10.65 0.10
C THR A 123 21.62 -11.18 0.30
N THR A 124 22.60 -10.63 -0.42
CA THR A 124 24.01 -11.12 -0.36
C THR A 124 24.77 -10.50 0.80
N VAL A 125 24.91 -9.19 0.84
CA VAL A 125 25.67 -8.45 1.86
C VAL A 125 24.84 -8.23 3.11
N GLY A 126 23.51 -8.04 2.97
CA GLY A 126 22.59 -7.79 4.07
C GLY A 126 22.08 -9.05 4.78
N ILE A 127 22.69 -10.21 4.55
CA ILE A 127 22.32 -11.50 5.18
C ILE A 127 20.82 -11.79 4.94
N ALA A 128 20.48 -12.16 3.70
CA ALA A 128 19.12 -12.44 3.25
C ALA A 128 18.12 -11.28 3.45
N GLY A 129 18.59 -10.04 3.59
CA GLY A 129 17.75 -8.86 3.79
C GLY A 129 17.50 -8.48 5.26
N LEU A 130 18.16 -9.09 6.22
CA LEU A 130 18.10 -8.66 7.63
C LEU A 130 18.68 -7.26 7.83
N PHE A 131 19.67 -6.90 7.04
CA PHE A 131 20.27 -5.56 7.00
C PHE A 131 19.93 -4.88 5.69
N ASP A 132 20.01 -3.55 5.67
CA ASP A 132 19.75 -2.73 4.48
C ASP A 132 21.02 -1.97 4.02
N PRO A 133 22.09 -2.67 3.58
CA PRO A 133 23.26 -2.01 3.03
C PRO A 133 22.96 -1.25 1.73
N ALA A 134 21.94 -1.61 0.97
CA ALA A 134 21.54 -0.87 -0.22
C ALA A 134 21.13 0.56 0.11
N GLY A 135 20.30 0.75 1.14
CA GLY A 135 19.95 2.10 1.61
C GLY A 135 21.09 2.80 2.35
N ALA A 136 21.83 2.05 3.22
CA ALA A 136 22.83 2.67 4.09
C ALA A 136 24.14 3.09 3.38
N TRP A 137 24.54 2.39 2.32
CA TRP A 137 25.83 2.59 1.65
C TRP A 137 25.72 3.13 0.23
N PHE A 138 24.59 2.92 -0.43
CA PHE A 138 24.41 3.26 -1.85
C PHE A 138 23.22 4.21 -2.09
N ASP A 139 22.52 4.66 -1.04
CA ASP A 139 21.34 5.54 -1.12
C ASP A 139 20.24 5.01 -2.06
N ILE A 140 20.16 3.68 -2.24
CA ILE A 140 19.13 3.03 -3.04
C ILE A 140 17.96 2.68 -2.11
N TYR A 141 16.88 3.45 -2.17
CA TYR A 141 15.68 3.26 -1.32
C TYR A 141 14.59 2.48 -2.03
N SER A 142 13.70 1.86 -1.26
CA SER A 142 12.53 1.16 -1.81
C SER A 142 11.57 2.13 -2.48
N THR A 143 11.02 1.72 -3.62
CA THR A 143 10.06 2.53 -4.39
C THR A 143 8.68 2.59 -3.75
N GLU A 144 8.37 1.75 -2.75
CA GLU A 144 7.04 1.57 -2.17
C GLU A 144 5.93 1.34 -3.22
N SER A 145 6.30 0.80 -4.38
CA SER A 145 5.40 0.55 -5.50
C SER A 145 4.49 -0.64 -5.23
N ASP A 146 3.26 -0.57 -5.73
CA ASP A 146 2.29 -1.66 -5.67
C ASP A 146 1.44 -1.72 -6.96
N PHE A 147 0.73 -2.84 -7.18
CA PHE A 147 -0.12 -3.01 -8.36
C PHE A 147 -1.30 -2.04 -8.42
N GLY A 148 -1.80 -1.54 -7.28
CA GLY A 148 -2.83 -0.51 -7.26
C GLY A 148 -2.32 0.82 -7.86
N GLN A 149 -1.06 1.19 -7.60
CA GLN A 149 -0.40 2.34 -8.24
C GLN A 149 -0.19 2.10 -9.74
N MET A 150 0.18 0.88 -10.13
CA MET A 150 0.29 0.50 -11.55
C MET A 150 -1.04 0.69 -12.28
N PHE A 151 -2.13 0.23 -11.69
CA PHE A 151 -3.47 0.42 -12.26
C PHE A 151 -3.88 1.90 -12.30
N ALA A 152 -3.48 2.70 -11.30
CA ALA A 152 -3.68 4.15 -11.35
C ALA A 152 -2.92 4.80 -12.53
N ALA A 153 -1.67 4.38 -12.76
CA ALA A 153 -0.89 4.85 -13.91
C ALA A 153 -1.51 4.48 -15.27
N TRP A 154 -2.28 3.39 -15.33
CA TRP A 154 -3.07 3.00 -16.51
C TRP A 154 -4.39 3.76 -16.63
N GLY A 155 -4.68 4.71 -15.72
CA GLY A 155 -5.91 5.51 -15.73
C GLY A 155 -7.11 4.82 -15.11
N ILE A 156 -6.92 3.70 -14.38
CA ILE A 156 -8.01 3.04 -13.66
C ILE A 156 -8.32 3.85 -12.40
N GLY A 157 -9.54 4.35 -12.29
CA GLY A 157 -9.99 5.11 -11.14
C GLY A 157 -10.10 4.26 -9.86
N PRO A 158 -10.11 4.89 -8.67
CA PRO A 158 -10.10 4.18 -7.39
C PRO A 158 -11.37 3.37 -7.12
N GLY A 159 -12.52 3.78 -7.64
CA GLY A 159 -13.82 3.22 -7.27
C GLY A 159 -14.25 3.61 -5.85
N CYS A 160 -15.16 2.84 -5.25
CA CYS A 160 -15.60 3.06 -3.88
C CYS A 160 -14.55 2.57 -2.88
N THR A 161 -14.51 3.22 -1.72
CA THR A 161 -13.65 2.83 -0.61
C THR A 161 -14.36 1.84 0.31
N PHE A 162 -13.65 0.83 0.76
CA PHE A 162 -14.14 -0.11 1.78
C PHE A 162 -13.04 -0.44 2.78
N ILE A 163 -13.45 -0.70 4.01
CA ILE A 163 -12.57 -1.11 5.10
C ILE A 163 -12.81 -2.59 5.38
N LEU A 164 -11.72 -3.35 5.42
CA LEU A 164 -11.75 -4.73 5.89
C LEU A 164 -11.04 -4.81 7.25
N PRO A 165 -11.53 -5.66 8.17
CA PRO A 165 -10.94 -5.81 9.49
C PRO A 165 -9.45 -6.13 9.41
N PHE A 166 -8.64 -5.44 10.17
CA PHE A 166 -7.17 -5.59 10.25
C PHE A 166 -6.41 -5.33 8.93
N MET A 167 -7.09 -4.85 7.90
CA MET A 167 -6.48 -4.39 6.66
C MET A 167 -6.54 -2.86 6.59
N ALA A 168 -5.67 -2.27 5.79
CA ALA A 168 -5.78 -0.84 5.49
C ALA A 168 -7.11 -0.53 4.79
N SER A 169 -7.56 0.72 4.85
CA SER A 169 -8.64 1.18 4.00
C SER A 169 -8.24 1.00 2.53
N LEU A 170 -9.04 0.28 1.78
CA LEU A 170 -8.80 -0.06 0.38
C LEU A 170 -9.91 0.54 -0.48
N ASN A 171 -9.56 1.02 -1.66
CA ASN A 171 -10.53 1.20 -2.73
C ASN A 171 -10.55 -0.03 -3.65
N VAL A 172 -11.53 -0.13 -4.54
CA VAL A 172 -11.69 -1.31 -5.42
C VAL A 172 -10.44 -1.58 -6.24
N ARG A 173 -9.84 -0.54 -6.83
CA ARG A 173 -8.59 -0.66 -7.62
C ARG A 173 -7.45 -1.25 -6.79
N ASP A 174 -7.21 -0.67 -5.62
CA ASP A 174 -6.11 -1.07 -4.75
C ASP A 174 -6.37 -2.44 -4.12
N GLY A 175 -7.65 -2.79 -3.87
CA GLY A 175 -8.04 -4.12 -3.42
C GLY A 175 -7.75 -5.19 -4.47
N VAL A 176 -8.04 -4.91 -5.74
CA VAL A 176 -7.64 -5.81 -6.84
C VAL A 176 -6.12 -5.85 -6.97
N GLY A 177 -5.44 -4.70 -6.87
CA GLY A 177 -3.98 -4.60 -6.89
C GLY A 177 -3.34 -5.48 -5.82
N SER A 178 -3.86 -5.48 -4.60
CA SER A 178 -3.32 -6.25 -3.49
C SER A 178 -3.38 -7.78 -3.71
N ILE A 179 -4.32 -8.27 -4.53
CA ILE A 179 -4.34 -9.70 -4.94
C ILE A 179 -3.09 -10.03 -5.78
N PHE A 180 -2.72 -9.13 -6.68
CA PHE A 180 -1.50 -9.28 -7.48
C PHE A 180 -0.25 -9.09 -6.62
N ASP A 181 -0.24 -8.10 -5.70
CA ASP A 181 0.86 -7.94 -4.75
C ASP A 181 1.10 -9.23 -3.97
N MET A 182 0.03 -9.88 -3.45
CA MET A 182 0.14 -11.17 -2.78
C MET A 182 0.67 -12.29 -3.69
N ALA A 183 0.26 -12.32 -4.95
CA ALA A 183 0.70 -13.35 -5.90
C ALA A 183 2.20 -13.22 -6.25
N PHE A 184 2.75 -12.00 -6.23
CA PHE A 184 4.15 -11.73 -6.49
C PHE A 184 5.00 -11.61 -5.22
N ASP A 185 4.40 -11.69 -4.04
CA ASP A 185 5.11 -11.66 -2.75
C ASP A 185 5.63 -13.06 -2.39
N ILE A 186 6.95 -13.19 -2.29
CA ILE A 186 7.62 -14.48 -1.95
C ILE A 186 7.11 -15.03 -0.63
N LYS A 187 6.76 -14.17 0.34
CA LYS A 187 6.25 -14.60 1.66
C LYS A 187 4.93 -15.37 1.57
N THR A 188 4.13 -15.15 0.53
CA THR A 188 2.88 -15.89 0.31
C THR A 188 3.11 -17.39 0.17
N TYR A 189 4.28 -17.78 -0.34
CA TYR A 189 4.66 -19.18 -0.59
C TYR A 189 5.44 -19.81 0.59
N ILE A 190 5.77 -19.04 1.61
CA ILE A 190 6.47 -19.53 2.81
C ILE A 190 5.44 -19.76 3.92
N PRO A 191 5.28 -21.00 4.44
CA PRO A 191 4.33 -21.29 5.51
C PRO A 191 4.49 -20.33 6.70
N TYR A 192 3.38 -19.79 7.18
CA TYR A 192 3.28 -18.88 8.32
C TYR A 192 3.99 -17.52 8.18
N ALA A 193 4.79 -17.27 7.13
CA ALA A 193 5.49 -15.99 6.96
C ALA A 193 4.53 -14.81 6.83
N GLY A 194 3.40 -14.98 6.13
CA GLY A 194 2.37 -13.95 6.01
C GLY A 194 1.81 -13.54 7.38
N TYR A 195 1.50 -14.50 8.26
CA TYR A 195 0.99 -14.21 9.61
C TYR A 195 2.03 -13.52 10.49
N ALA A 196 3.28 -13.99 10.46
CA ALA A 196 4.37 -13.36 11.20
C ALA A 196 4.62 -11.91 10.75
N THR A 197 4.59 -11.67 9.43
CA THR A 197 4.72 -10.33 8.86
C THR A 197 3.54 -9.44 9.25
N ALA A 198 2.32 -9.95 9.17
CA ALA A 198 1.12 -9.20 9.54
C ALA A 198 1.18 -8.79 11.02
N LEU A 199 1.53 -9.72 11.93
CA LEU A 199 1.68 -9.43 13.35
C LEU A 199 2.76 -8.35 13.57
N ASN A 200 3.94 -8.51 12.98
CA ASN A 200 5.02 -7.53 13.10
C ASN A 200 4.59 -6.13 12.63
N ARG A 201 3.93 -6.05 11.47
CA ARG A 201 3.42 -4.79 10.92
C ARG A 201 2.34 -4.17 11.80
N MET A 202 1.40 -4.97 12.32
CA MET A 202 0.37 -4.49 13.23
C MET A 202 0.96 -3.93 14.50
N VAL A 203 1.93 -4.62 15.12
CA VAL A 203 2.61 -4.14 16.33
C VAL A 203 3.40 -2.86 16.08
N VAL A 204 4.10 -2.77 14.95
CA VAL A 204 4.85 -1.56 14.57
C VAL A 204 3.90 -0.40 14.28
N ALA A 205 2.81 -0.65 13.54
CA ALA A 205 1.84 0.36 13.14
C ALA A 205 0.92 0.80 14.29
N HIS A 206 0.68 -0.04 15.30
CA HIS A 206 -0.25 0.22 16.39
C HIS A 206 0.03 1.56 17.10
N ARG A 207 1.28 1.85 17.41
CA ARG A 207 1.66 3.12 18.08
C ARG A 207 1.39 4.35 17.23
N ALA A 208 1.58 4.24 15.90
CA ALA A 208 1.27 5.33 14.98
C ALA A 208 -0.25 5.51 14.85
N TYR A 209 -0.98 4.40 14.79
CA TYR A 209 -2.43 4.36 14.77
C TYR A 209 -3.01 5.07 16.02
N GLU A 210 -2.61 4.65 17.22
CA GLU A 210 -3.09 5.24 18.46
C GLU A 210 -2.83 6.75 18.54
N LYS A 211 -1.63 7.19 18.14
CA LYS A 211 -1.31 8.62 18.09
C LYS A 211 -2.18 9.39 17.11
N ALA A 212 -2.52 8.78 15.98
CA ALA A 212 -3.32 9.42 14.95
C ALA A 212 -4.78 9.60 15.37
N VAL A 213 -5.35 8.62 16.07
CA VAL A 213 -6.77 8.65 16.48
C VAL A 213 -6.98 9.17 17.91
N ALA A 214 -5.90 9.36 18.69
CA ALA A 214 -5.97 9.85 20.06
C ALA A 214 -6.57 11.27 20.09
N GLY A 215 -7.59 11.45 20.93
CA GLY A 215 -8.28 12.75 21.09
C GLY A 215 -9.22 13.11 19.93
N SER A 216 -9.39 12.25 18.93
CA SER A 216 -10.34 12.47 17.85
C SER A 216 -11.78 12.26 18.35
N ALA A 217 -12.70 13.17 17.98
CA ALA A 217 -14.12 13.02 18.25
C ALA A 217 -14.76 11.89 17.43
N ASP A 218 -14.24 11.60 16.25
CA ASP A 218 -14.66 10.51 15.37
C ASP A 218 -13.42 9.75 14.87
N ARG A 219 -13.07 8.67 15.57
CA ARG A 219 -11.88 7.83 15.26
C ARG A 219 -11.96 7.24 13.86
N TYR A 220 -13.16 6.83 13.40
CA TYR A 220 -13.36 6.31 12.06
C TYR A 220 -13.00 7.35 11.00
N LYS A 221 -13.58 8.55 11.12
CA LYS A 221 -13.36 9.61 10.14
C LYS A 221 -11.89 10.01 10.07
N THR A 222 -11.24 10.18 11.20
CA THR A 222 -9.79 10.47 11.25
C THR A 222 -8.95 9.37 10.61
N TYR A 223 -9.26 8.11 10.89
CA TYR A 223 -8.56 6.98 10.28
C TYR A 223 -8.77 6.94 8.76
N HIS A 224 -10.00 7.11 8.31
CA HIS A 224 -10.35 7.10 6.89
C HIS A 224 -9.64 8.21 6.13
N GLU A 225 -9.71 9.45 6.61
CA GLU A 225 -9.02 10.60 6.03
C GLU A 225 -7.50 10.42 5.98
N MET A 226 -6.91 9.89 7.06
CA MET A 226 -5.47 9.60 7.10
C MET A 226 -5.05 8.56 6.05
N MET A 227 -5.85 7.50 5.85
CA MET A 227 -5.55 6.48 4.85
C MET A 227 -5.69 7.02 3.43
N LEU A 228 -6.74 7.79 3.16
CA LEU A 228 -6.92 8.48 1.88
C LEU A 228 -5.75 9.41 1.59
N LEU A 229 -5.38 10.26 2.54
CA LEU A 229 -4.27 11.21 2.39
C LEU A 229 -2.96 10.48 2.10
N ARG A 230 -2.65 9.42 2.86
CA ARG A 230 -1.46 8.62 2.63
C ARG A 230 -1.41 8.09 1.20
N ARG A 231 -2.54 7.54 0.71
CA ARG A 231 -2.62 6.98 -0.64
C ARG A 231 -2.44 8.06 -1.71
N GLN A 232 -3.07 9.19 -1.54
CA GLN A 232 -2.93 10.32 -2.45
C GLN A 232 -1.49 10.86 -2.49
N LEU A 233 -0.82 10.95 -1.35
CA LEU A 233 0.58 11.35 -1.29
C LEU A 233 1.49 10.37 -2.06
N GLN A 234 1.27 9.06 -1.92
CA GLN A 234 2.02 8.05 -2.68
C GLN A 234 1.83 8.21 -4.19
N LEU A 235 0.58 8.40 -4.64
CA LEU A 235 0.27 8.63 -6.05
C LEU A 235 0.86 9.95 -6.56
N LYS A 236 0.74 11.04 -5.79
CA LYS A 236 1.30 12.34 -6.17
C LYS A 236 2.82 12.28 -6.33
N MET A 237 3.52 11.65 -5.41
CA MET A 237 4.97 11.46 -5.53
C MET A 237 5.35 10.69 -6.78
N TYR A 238 4.60 9.64 -7.12
CA TYR A 238 4.83 8.88 -8.34
C TYR A 238 4.70 9.78 -9.59
N PHE A 239 3.58 10.49 -9.75
CA PHE A 239 3.36 11.35 -10.92
C PHE A 239 4.37 12.48 -11.01
N TYR A 240 4.75 13.09 -9.89
CA TYR A 240 5.78 14.11 -9.82
C TYR A 240 7.13 13.61 -10.32
N ASN A 241 7.57 12.43 -9.88
CA ASN A 241 8.81 11.82 -10.32
C ASN A 241 8.77 11.47 -11.82
N ALA A 242 7.64 10.96 -12.31
CA ALA A 242 7.47 10.65 -13.74
C ALA A 242 7.52 11.92 -14.61
N LEU A 243 6.91 13.03 -14.18
CA LEU A 243 6.96 14.31 -14.89
C LEU A 243 8.38 14.89 -14.92
N ASN A 244 9.11 14.83 -13.80
CA ASN A 244 10.51 15.29 -13.74
C ASN A 244 11.40 14.45 -14.66
N ALA A 245 11.28 13.13 -14.65
CA ALA A 245 12.00 12.24 -15.54
C ALA A 245 11.72 12.56 -17.03
N ALA A 246 10.46 12.82 -17.39
CA ALA A 246 10.07 13.20 -18.73
C ALA A 246 10.64 14.58 -19.12
N ALA A 247 10.68 15.54 -18.19
CA ALA A 247 11.27 16.85 -18.43
C ALA A 247 12.78 16.77 -18.65
N GLU A 248 13.49 15.97 -17.87
CA GLU A 248 14.93 15.73 -18.04
C GLU A 248 15.23 15.01 -19.37
N ALA A 249 14.43 14.00 -19.74
CA ALA A 249 14.55 13.32 -21.03
C ALA A 249 14.40 14.31 -22.21
N ARG A 250 13.43 15.22 -22.12
CA ARG A 250 13.23 16.28 -23.13
C ARG A 250 14.43 17.21 -23.22
N LYS A 251 15.00 17.64 -22.08
CA LYS A 251 16.21 18.47 -22.04
C LYS A 251 17.42 17.76 -22.67
N ALA A 252 17.51 16.44 -22.47
CA ALA A 252 18.55 15.60 -23.07
C ALA A 252 18.31 15.27 -24.56
N GLY A 253 17.22 15.78 -25.18
CA GLY A 253 16.86 15.51 -26.58
C GLY A 253 16.33 14.11 -26.86
N ILE A 254 16.00 13.35 -25.83
CA ILE A 254 15.38 12.02 -25.92
C ILE A 254 13.88 12.25 -26.13
N ARG A 255 13.35 11.86 -27.28
CA ARG A 255 11.89 11.85 -27.51
C ARG A 255 11.29 10.63 -26.83
N PRO A 256 10.15 10.79 -26.12
CA PRO A 256 9.43 9.67 -25.51
C PRO A 256 8.89 8.71 -26.57
#